data_7bfdbadd07e619a3f50403a74d23d10d
#
_entry.id   7bfdbadd07e619a3f50403a74d23d10d
#
_cell.length_a   1.000
_cell.length_b   1.000
_cell.length_c   1.000
_cell.angle_alpha   90.00
_cell.angle_beta   90.00
_cell.angle_gamma   90.00
#
_symmetry.space_group_name_H-M   'P 1'
#
loop_
_entity.id
_entity.type
_entity.pdbx_description
1 polymer ?
#
loop_
_entity_poly.entity_id
_entity_poly.type
_entity_poly.pdbx_seq_one_letter_code
_entity_poly.pdbx_strand_id
1 'polypeptide(L)'
;MTVGLLIIGDITTEMRDRLAGRLDLHDAHRIDDMAGFLGREGNNIRYVLTDGHYGVAQDWMEAMPNLALISNYGVGYDAIDVGLSVSRGVLVTHTPRVLSDEVATTALMLMLASYRDLLASDAYVRAGRWPEEGHVKLSRSADHRRVGILGLGRIGLALARKLEPFHAEIAYHNRAPRDVPYQYYDDLAEMAAACEILFVVTPGGDDTRGIVDRRVLDALGPEGLLVNVSRGSVVDETALVAALQDRRLGAAGLDVFTNEPHVPAALFDMPNVILTPHIGSATVETRRAMGNLVVDNLLQHLADGRVISPVPECVDLAMVVDSLDA
;
A
#
# COMPACT_ATOMS: atom_id res chain seq x y z
N MET A 1 5.95 14.43 34.19
CA MET A 1 6.52 14.86 32.90
C MET A 1 5.69 14.21 31.81
N THR A 2 5.34 14.94 30.78
CA THR A 2 4.60 14.41 29.63
C THR A 2 5.55 13.54 28.80
N VAL A 3 5.08 12.39 28.36
CA VAL A 3 5.88 11.41 27.58
C VAL A 3 6.03 11.93 26.14
N GLY A 4 7.23 11.82 25.55
CA GLY A 4 7.53 12.30 24.21
C GLY A 4 7.01 11.35 23.12
N LEU A 5 6.47 11.94 22.05
CA LEU A 5 6.10 11.33 20.80
C LEU A 5 6.89 11.97 19.67
N LEU A 6 7.75 11.19 18.99
CA LEU A 6 8.39 11.62 17.74
C LEU A 6 7.46 11.30 16.55
N ILE A 7 7.13 12.35 15.77
CA ILE A 7 6.27 12.25 14.60
C ILE A 7 7.17 12.31 13.36
N ILE A 8 7.17 11.22 12.57
CA ILE A 8 7.91 11.08 11.32
C ILE A 8 6.88 11.06 10.19
N GLY A 9 6.95 12.03 9.29
CA GLY A 9 5.95 12.23 8.24
C GLY A 9 4.79 13.13 8.68
N ASP A 10 3.74 13.16 7.87
CA ASP A 10 2.61 14.05 8.05
C ASP A 10 1.47 13.39 8.85
N ILE A 11 0.87 14.14 9.76
CA ILE A 11 -0.36 13.76 10.47
C ILE A 11 -1.46 14.79 10.26
N THR A 12 -2.71 14.36 10.33
CA THR A 12 -3.85 15.27 10.20
C THR A 12 -3.99 16.18 11.43
N THR A 13 -4.65 17.33 11.25
CA THR A 13 -4.97 18.23 12.38
C THR A 13 -5.78 17.50 13.46
N GLU A 14 -6.74 16.66 13.06
CA GLU A 14 -7.57 15.87 13.99
C GLU A 14 -6.71 14.91 14.84
N MET A 15 -5.73 14.22 14.23
CA MET A 15 -4.79 13.37 14.98
C MET A 15 -3.98 14.20 15.98
N ARG A 16 -3.45 15.35 15.54
CA ARG A 16 -2.66 16.25 16.37
C ARG A 16 -3.46 16.76 17.56
N ASP A 17 -4.69 17.21 17.33
CA ASP A 17 -5.57 17.74 18.40
C ASP A 17 -5.89 16.66 19.45
N ARG A 18 -6.08 15.42 19.04
CA ARG A 18 -6.34 14.30 19.96
C ARG A 18 -5.12 13.92 20.81
N LEU A 19 -3.90 14.11 20.30
CA LEU A 19 -2.64 13.81 20.97
C LEU A 19 -2.16 14.99 21.85
N ALA A 20 -2.50 16.22 21.48
CA ALA A 20 -2.09 17.43 22.18
C ALA A 20 -2.52 17.43 23.67
N GLY A 21 -1.61 17.84 24.54
CA GLY A 21 -1.83 17.86 25.99
C GLY A 21 -1.79 16.49 26.68
N ARG A 22 -1.70 15.39 25.92
CA ARG A 22 -1.52 14.02 26.43
C ARG A 22 -0.09 13.54 26.24
N LEU A 23 0.53 13.91 25.11
CA LEU A 23 1.91 13.61 24.74
C LEU A 23 2.65 14.91 24.42
N ASP A 24 3.96 14.90 24.58
CA ASP A 24 4.86 15.95 24.12
C ASP A 24 5.24 15.68 22.67
N LEU A 25 4.77 16.51 21.72
CA LEU A 25 4.82 16.24 20.29
C LEU A 25 6.06 16.86 19.66
N HIS A 26 6.91 16.05 19.03
CA HIS A 26 8.12 16.45 18.33
C HIS A 26 8.02 16.08 16.84
N ASP A 27 7.93 17.06 15.96
CA ASP A 27 7.88 16.87 14.52
C ASP A 27 9.29 16.69 13.96
N ALA A 28 9.63 15.52 13.44
CA ALA A 28 10.96 15.19 12.92
C ALA A 28 11.41 16.17 11.82
N HIS A 29 10.50 16.57 10.93
CA HIS A 29 10.80 17.49 9.82
C HIS A 29 11.12 18.94 10.27
N ARG A 30 10.91 19.28 11.55
CA ARG A 30 11.24 20.60 12.15
C ARG A 30 12.53 20.55 12.95
N ILE A 31 13.21 19.41 12.98
CA ILE A 31 14.43 19.20 13.76
C ILE A 31 15.60 19.13 12.81
N ASP A 32 16.38 20.21 12.70
CA ASP A 32 17.54 20.29 11.79
C ASP A 32 18.68 19.36 12.21
N ASP A 33 18.92 19.22 13.54
CA ASP A 33 19.93 18.34 14.12
C ASP A 33 19.23 17.22 14.93
N MET A 34 18.81 16.16 14.24
CA MET A 34 18.14 15.02 14.85
C MET A 34 19.06 14.29 15.84
N ALA A 35 20.34 14.12 15.54
CA ALA A 35 21.25 13.44 16.43
C ALA A 35 21.46 14.20 17.75
N GLY A 36 21.65 15.52 17.68
CA GLY A 36 21.72 16.37 18.87
C GLY A 36 20.40 16.42 19.65
N PHE A 37 19.25 16.41 18.96
CA PHE A 37 17.93 16.33 19.60
C PHE A 37 17.77 15.01 20.34
N LEU A 38 18.01 13.88 19.70
CA LEU A 38 17.88 12.55 20.31
C LEU A 38 18.89 12.36 21.45
N GLY A 39 20.08 12.95 21.36
CA GLY A 39 21.06 12.96 22.46
C GLY A 39 20.57 13.66 23.72
N ARG A 40 19.67 14.66 23.61
CA ARG A 40 19.08 15.38 24.74
C ARG A 40 17.74 14.81 25.19
N GLU A 41 16.87 14.47 24.22
CA GLU A 41 15.47 14.10 24.47
C GLU A 41 15.17 12.62 24.27
N GLY A 42 16.08 11.83 23.70
CA GLY A 42 15.84 10.42 23.36
C GLY A 42 15.36 9.57 24.55
N ASN A 43 15.82 9.88 25.78
CA ASN A 43 15.34 9.23 27.00
C ASN A 43 13.86 9.54 27.32
N ASN A 44 13.32 10.64 26.83
CA ASN A 44 11.93 11.08 27.05
C ASN A 44 11.00 10.57 25.96
N ILE A 45 11.54 10.17 24.78
CA ILE A 45 10.75 9.62 23.68
C ILE A 45 10.37 8.19 23.99
N ARG A 46 9.07 7.97 24.15
CA ARG A 46 8.48 6.63 24.38
C ARG A 46 7.67 6.13 23.20
N TYR A 47 7.27 7.03 22.32
CA TYR A 47 6.43 6.73 21.18
C TYR A 47 7.00 7.30 19.88
N VAL A 48 6.79 6.55 18.78
CA VAL A 48 6.99 7.04 17.42
C VAL A 48 5.69 6.86 16.65
N LEU A 49 5.29 7.90 15.91
CA LEU A 49 4.26 7.85 14.89
C LEU A 49 4.96 8.01 13.54
N THR A 50 4.82 7.04 12.67
CA THR A 50 5.42 7.03 11.32
C THR A 50 4.44 6.45 10.32
N ASP A 51 4.84 6.32 9.06
CA ASP A 51 4.10 5.58 8.04
C ASP A 51 4.97 4.53 7.35
N GLY A 52 4.37 3.76 6.44
CA GLY A 52 5.05 2.67 5.74
C GLY A 52 6.06 3.15 4.67
N HIS A 53 6.20 4.47 4.47
CA HIS A 53 7.16 5.06 3.54
C HIS A 53 8.43 5.51 4.28
N TYR A 54 8.27 6.24 5.39
CA TYR A 54 9.41 6.77 6.15
C TYR A 54 10.03 5.75 7.10
N GLY A 55 9.20 4.92 7.75
CA GLY A 55 9.68 4.00 8.76
C GLY A 55 10.34 4.70 9.96
N VAL A 56 11.32 4.04 10.57
CA VAL A 56 12.16 4.58 11.65
C VAL A 56 13.59 4.12 11.42
N ALA A 57 14.53 5.06 11.29
CA ALA A 57 15.93 4.73 11.11
C ALA A 57 16.50 3.99 12.34
N GLN A 58 17.37 3.02 12.12
CA GLN A 58 17.92 2.17 13.18
C GLN A 58 18.66 2.99 14.24
N ASP A 59 19.51 3.92 13.83
CA ASP A 59 20.26 4.82 14.73
C ASP A 59 19.33 5.69 15.58
N TRP A 60 18.17 6.10 15.04
CA TRP A 60 17.16 6.80 15.83
C TRP A 60 16.53 5.89 16.87
N MET A 61 16.17 4.65 16.48
CA MET A 61 15.65 3.68 17.43
C MET A 61 16.65 3.43 18.57
N GLU A 62 17.93 3.26 18.26
CA GLU A 62 18.99 3.05 19.26
C GLU A 62 19.15 4.24 20.20
N ALA A 63 18.97 5.47 19.71
CA ALA A 63 19.03 6.69 20.52
C ALA A 63 17.78 6.94 21.40
N MET A 64 16.75 6.10 21.28
CA MET A 64 15.53 6.14 22.10
C MET A 64 15.44 4.89 23.00
N PRO A 65 16.19 4.81 24.11
CA PRO A 65 16.25 3.61 24.94
C PRO A 65 14.94 3.23 25.63
N ASN A 66 14.02 4.20 25.79
CA ASN A 66 12.72 4.00 26.43
C ASN A 66 11.56 3.90 25.39
N LEU A 67 11.89 3.75 24.10
CA LEU A 67 10.90 3.53 23.05
C LEU A 67 10.07 2.28 23.38
N ALA A 68 8.75 2.39 23.39
CA ALA A 68 7.84 1.29 23.72
C ALA A 68 6.88 0.93 22.59
N LEU A 69 6.51 1.90 21.75
CA LEU A 69 5.56 1.68 20.68
C LEU A 69 5.88 2.54 19.45
N ILE A 70 5.87 1.91 18.28
CA ILE A 70 5.86 2.54 16.97
C ILE A 70 4.46 2.35 16.39
N SER A 71 3.72 3.44 16.18
CA SER A 71 2.39 3.41 15.55
C SER A 71 2.50 3.83 14.10
N ASN A 72 2.26 2.87 13.19
CA ASN A 72 2.40 3.04 11.75
C ASN A 72 1.08 3.47 11.11
N TYR A 73 1.07 4.62 10.43
CA TYR A 73 -0.07 5.18 9.69
C TYR A 73 -0.19 4.54 8.30
N GLY A 74 -0.43 3.24 8.27
CA GLY A 74 -0.53 2.43 7.07
C GLY A 74 -0.73 0.95 7.39
N VAL A 75 -1.12 0.14 6.40
CA VAL A 75 -1.19 -1.31 6.55
C VAL A 75 0.17 -1.97 6.29
N GLY A 76 0.94 -1.45 5.34
CA GLY A 76 2.31 -1.87 5.07
C GLY A 76 3.27 -1.17 6.04
N TYR A 77 4.21 -1.94 6.57
CA TYR A 77 5.21 -1.50 7.56
C TYR A 77 6.63 -1.96 7.19
N ASP A 78 6.82 -2.22 5.92
CA ASP A 78 8.07 -2.73 5.32
C ASP A 78 9.27 -1.76 5.49
N ALA A 79 9.02 -0.48 5.79
CA ALA A 79 10.06 0.49 6.14
C ALA A 79 10.46 0.47 7.64
N ILE A 80 9.82 -0.37 8.47
CA ILE A 80 10.12 -0.52 9.90
C ILE A 80 10.85 -1.85 10.11
N ASP A 81 12.02 -1.82 10.73
CA ASP A 81 12.69 -3.05 11.19
C ASP A 81 11.95 -3.64 12.40
N VAL A 82 10.96 -4.50 12.09
CA VAL A 82 10.15 -5.16 13.12
C VAL A 82 10.97 -6.16 13.91
N GLY A 83 11.96 -6.82 13.30
CA GLY A 83 12.85 -7.75 13.99
C GLY A 83 13.65 -7.04 15.09
N LEU A 84 14.25 -5.91 14.78
CA LEU A 84 14.92 -5.05 15.77
C LEU A 84 13.93 -4.54 16.83
N SER A 85 12.72 -4.11 16.43
CA SER A 85 11.70 -3.63 17.35
C SER A 85 11.34 -4.71 18.38
N VAL A 86 11.01 -5.92 17.94
CA VAL A 86 10.68 -7.08 18.78
C VAL A 86 11.84 -7.44 19.72
N SER A 87 13.08 -7.48 19.22
CA SER A 87 14.27 -7.81 20.02
C SER A 87 14.50 -6.83 21.18
N ARG A 88 13.99 -5.60 21.06
CA ARG A 88 14.05 -4.53 22.06
C ARG A 88 12.79 -4.42 22.92
N GLY A 89 11.80 -5.28 22.70
CA GLY A 89 10.50 -5.19 23.37
C GLY A 89 9.65 -3.99 22.93
N VAL A 90 9.93 -3.41 21.74
CA VAL A 90 9.17 -2.30 21.16
C VAL A 90 8.03 -2.87 20.32
N LEU A 91 6.81 -2.48 20.66
CA LEU A 91 5.62 -2.86 19.90
C LEU A 91 5.54 -2.06 18.59
N VAL A 92 5.05 -2.70 17.54
CA VAL A 92 4.69 -2.06 16.28
C VAL A 92 3.20 -2.28 16.03
N THR A 93 2.46 -1.20 15.77
CA THR A 93 1.05 -1.27 15.36
C THR A 93 0.87 -0.70 13.97
N HIS A 94 -0.18 -1.15 13.27
CA HIS A 94 -0.52 -0.71 11.93
C HIS A 94 -2.03 -0.48 11.79
N THR A 95 -2.52 -0.13 10.59
CA THR A 95 -3.94 0.18 10.37
C THR A 95 -4.64 -0.87 9.50
N PRO A 96 -4.78 -2.14 9.96
CA PRO A 96 -5.45 -3.18 9.21
C PRO A 96 -6.97 -2.94 9.15
N ARG A 97 -7.63 -3.53 8.14
CA ARG A 97 -9.10 -3.55 7.92
C ARG A 97 -9.68 -2.21 7.44
N VAL A 98 -9.31 -1.08 8.02
CA VAL A 98 -9.92 0.24 7.76
C VAL A 98 -9.68 0.79 6.35
N LEU A 99 -8.74 0.24 5.57
CA LEU A 99 -8.42 0.71 4.22
C LEU A 99 -8.59 -0.36 3.12
N SER A 100 -8.92 -1.61 3.48
CA SER A 100 -8.89 -2.73 2.53
C SER A 100 -9.85 -2.55 1.36
N ASP A 101 -11.06 -2.07 1.62
CA ASP A 101 -12.08 -1.81 0.61
C ASP A 101 -11.71 -0.65 -0.31
N GLU A 102 -11.04 0.38 0.21
CA GLU A 102 -10.66 1.54 -0.58
C GLU A 102 -9.51 1.22 -1.54
N VAL A 103 -8.48 0.51 -1.06
CA VAL A 103 -7.39 0.03 -1.95
C VAL A 103 -7.94 -0.90 -3.04
N ALA A 104 -8.89 -1.78 -2.70
CA ALA A 104 -9.57 -2.62 -3.67
C ALA A 104 -10.38 -1.79 -4.69
N THR A 105 -11.02 -0.68 -4.26
CA THR A 105 -11.72 0.26 -5.16
C THR A 105 -10.74 0.95 -6.10
N THR A 106 -9.58 1.37 -5.62
CA THR A 106 -8.54 1.98 -6.46
C THR A 106 -8.01 0.98 -7.50
N ALA A 107 -7.78 -0.27 -7.11
CA ALA A 107 -7.39 -1.32 -8.06
C ALA A 107 -8.45 -1.52 -9.16
N LEU A 108 -9.73 -1.61 -8.79
CA LEU A 108 -10.84 -1.71 -9.72
C LEU A 108 -10.95 -0.46 -10.62
N MET A 109 -10.77 0.73 -10.07
CA MET A 109 -10.76 2.00 -10.82
C MET A 109 -9.68 1.98 -11.90
N LEU A 110 -8.45 1.59 -11.57
CA LEU A 110 -7.34 1.50 -12.53
C LEU A 110 -7.64 0.49 -13.65
N MET A 111 -8.23 -0.66 -13.32
CA MET A 111 -8.68 -1.64 -14.30
C MET A 111 -9.73 -1.05 -15.25
N LEU A 112 -10.79 -0.46 -14.71
CA LEU A 112 -11.88 0.11 -15.50
C LEU A 112 -11.40 1.27 -16.38
N ALA A 113 -10.57 2.16 -15.84
CA ALA A 113 -10.00 3.28 -16.57
C ALA A 113 -9.12 2.82 -17.74
N SER A 114 -8.31 1.75 -17.52
CA SER A 114 -7.47 1.16 -18.58
C SER A 114 -8.31 0.49 -19.67
N TYR A 115 -9.28 -0.36 -19.28
CA TYR A 115 -10.12 -1.09 -20.24
C TYR A 115 -11.04 -0.18 -21.05
N ARG A 116 -11.41 0.98 -20.52
CA ARG A 116 -12.32 1.93 -21.17
C ARG A 116 -11.61 3.14 -21.80
N ASP A 117 -10.26 3.12 -21.86
CA ASP A 117 -9.44 4.23 -22.37
C ASP A 117 -9.88 5.59 -21.80
N LEU A 118 -10.18 5.65 -20.50
CA LEU A 118 -10.86 6.77 -19.87
C LEU A 118 -10.09 8.09 -20.05
N LEU A 119 -8.78 8.09 -19.75
CA LEU A 119 -7.97 9.32 -19.80
C LEU A 119 -7.83 9.85 -21.25
N ALA A 120 -7.64 8.95 -22.21
CA ALA A 120 -7.56 9.31 -23.63
C ALA A 120 -8.91 9.84 -24.15
N SER A 121 -10.02 9.25 -23.70
CA SER A 121 -11.38 9.68 -24.09
C SER A 121 -11.72 11.05 -23.48
N ASP A 122 -11.39 11.30 -22.22
CA ASP A 122 -11.57 12.62 -21.58
C ASP A 122 -10.73 13.69 -22.29
N ALA A 123 -9.45 13.41 -22.53
CA ALA A 123 -8.56 14.34 -23.25
C ALA A 123 -9.05 14.64 -24.67
N TYR A 124 -9.59 13.63 -25.36
CA TYR A 124 -10.16 13.78 -26.70
C TYR A 124 -11.34 14.77 -26.73
N VAL A 125 -12.27 14.63 -25.79
CA VAL A 125 -13.44 15.53 -25.69
C VAL A 125 -13.01 16.95 -25.30
N ARG A 126 -12.11 17.08 -24.30
CA ARG A 126 -11.61 18.40 -23.84
C ARG A 126 -10.83 19.14 -24.92
N ALA A 127 -10.16 18.43 -25.82
CA ALA A 127 -9.45 19.00 -26.95
C ALA A 127 -10.40 19.45 -28.11
N GLY A 128 -11.72 19.28 -27.95
CA GLY A 128 -12.70 19.64 -28.97
C GLY A 128 -12.65 18.77 -30.23
N ARG A 129 -12.03 17.62 -30.20
CA ARG A 129 -11.80 16.75 -31.37
C ARG A 129 -13.04 15.98 -31.82
N TRP A 130 -13.97 15.72 -30.91
CA TRP A 130 -15.15 14.88 -31.20
C TRP A 130 -16.01 15.36 -32.36
N PRO A 131 -16.42 16.66 -32.51
CA PRO A 131 -17.20 17.12 -33.63
C PRO A 131 -16.46 17.06 -34.96
N GLU A 132 -15.13 17.12 -34.97
CA GLU A 132 -14.28 17.14 -36.16
C GLU A 132 -13.84 15.74 -36.62
N GLU A 133 -13.46 14.88 -35.68
CA GLU A 133 -12.87 13.56 -35.93
C GLU A 133 -13.86 12.41 -35.74
N GLY A 134 -15.04 12.65 -35.13
CA GLY A 134 -16.08 11.65 -34.94
C GLY A 134 -15.83 10.74 -33.73
N HIS A 135 -16.21 9.45 -33.84
CA HIS A 135 -16.12 8.50 -32.75
C HIS A 135 -14.69 8.03 -32.48
N VAL A 136 -14.34 7.87 -31.21
CA VAL A 136 -13.09 7.24 -30.80
C VAL A 136 -13.08 5.74 -31.12
N LYS A 137 -11.89 5.13 -31.13
CA LYS A 137 -11.72 3.69 -31.26
C LYS A 137 -12.49 2.94 -30.15
N LEU A 138 -13.04 1.78 -30.48
CA LEU A 138 -13.72 0.93 -29.50
C LEU A 138 -12.72 0.43 -28.44
N SER A 139 -13.11 0.56 -27.18
CA SER A 139 -12.39 0.02 -26.01
C SER A 139 -12.82 -1.43 -25.70
N ARG A 140 -12.22 -2.03 -24.67
CA ARG A 140 -12.52 -3.41 -24.25
C ARG A 140 -13.61 -3.43 -23.17
N SER A 141 -14.41 -4.51 -23.12
CA SER A 141 -15.29 -4.77 -21.96
C SER A 141 -14.47 -5.19 -20.76
N ALA A 142 -14.87 -4.76 -19.57
CA ALA A 142 -14.29 -5.21 -18.30
C ALA A 142 -14.98 -6.49 -17.76
N ASP A 143 -16.13 -6.86 -18.31
CA ASP A 143 -16.89 -8.04 -17.89
C ASP A 143 -16.29 -9.33 -18.44
N HIS A 144 -16.53 -10.43 -17.72
CA HIS A 144 -16.11 -11.79 -18.10
C HIS A 144 -14.62 -11.94 -18.36
N ARG A 145 -13.78 -11.29 -17.52
CA ARG A 145 -12.32 -11.36 -17.63
C ARG A 145 -11.74 -12.43 -16.73
N ARG A 146 -10.65 -13.05 -17.20
CA ARG A 146 -9.81 -13.91 -16.37
C ARG A 146 -8.84 -13.04 -15.59
N VAL A 147 -8.95 -13.09 -14.26
CA VAL A 147 -8.26 -12.19 -13.34
C VAL A 147 -7.36 -12.99 -12.41
N GLY A 148 -6.07 -12.64 -12.35
CA GLY A 148 -5.13 -13.12 -11.36
C GLY A 148 -4.94 -12.11 -10.22
N ILE A 149 -4.94 -12.57 -8.99
CA ILE A 149 -4.67 -11.75 -7.80
C ILE A 149 -3.41 -12.29 -7.11
N LEU A 150 -2.31 -11.53 -7.19
CA LEU A 150 -1.11 -11.79 -6.41
C LEU A 150 -1.30 -11.22 -5.01
N GLY A 151 -1.52 -12.11 -4.02
CA GLY A 151 -1.77 -11.72 -2.65
C GLY A 151 -3.26 -11.72 -2.26
N LEU A 152 -3.88 -12.88 -2.09
CA LEU A 152 -5.28 -12.99 -1.65
C LEU A 152 -5.39 -12.84 -0.11
N GLY A 153 -4.91 -11.69 0.42
CA GLY A 153 -5.10 -11.25 1.81
C GLY A 153 -6.43 -10.50 1.99
N ARG A 154 -6.50 -9.57 2.96
CA ARG A 154 -7.70 -8.74 3.20
C ARG A 154 -8.06 -7.88 1.98
N ILE A 155 -7.08 -7.20 1.39
CA ILE A 155 -7.27 -6.35 0.19
C ILE A 155 -7.64 -7.23 -1.01
N GLY A 156 -6.92 -8.33 -1.24
CA GLY A 156 -7.21 -9.24 -2.35
C GLY A 156 -8.60 -9.85 -2.27
N LEU A 157 -9.09 -10.21 -1.07
CA LEU A 157 -10.46 -10.69 -0.86
C LEU A 157 -11.50 -9.60 -1.09
N ALA A 158 -11.24 -8.37 -0.65
CA ALA A 158 -12.12 -7.23 -0.92
C ALA A 158 -12.21 -6.96 -2.43
N LEU A 159 -11.07 -7.01 -3.13
CA LEU A 159 -11.02 -6.88 -4.59
C LEU A 159 -11.77 -8.01 -5.31
N ALA A 160 -11.56 -9.26 -4.90
CA ALA A 160 -12.26 -10.41 -5.47
C ALA A 160 -13.78 -10.24 -5.41
N ARG A 161 -14.32 -9.85 -4.23
CA ARG A 161 -15.75 -9.55 -4.07
C ARG A 161 -16.24 -8.42 -4.97
N LYS A 162 -15.43 -7.37 -5.19
CA LYS A 162 -15.78 -6.27 -6.10
C LYS A 162 -15.76 -6.69 -7.57
N LEU A 163 -15.03 -7.76 -7.92
CA LEU A 163 -14.92 -8.28 -9.28
C LEU A 163 -16.03 -9.31 -9.61
N GLU A 164 -16.66 -9.94 -8.61
CA GLU A 164 -17.75 -10.90 -8.82
C GLU A 164 -18.91 -10.35 -9.67
N PRO A 165 -19.41 -9.10 -9.45
CA PRO A 165 -20.45 -8.51 -10.29
C PRO A 165 -20.07 -8.31 -11.76
N PHE A 166 -18.78 -8.32 -12.10
CA PHE A 166 -18.28 -8.30 -13.47
C PHE A 166 -18.18 -9.71 -14.08
N HIS A 167 -18.64 -10.73 -13.37
CA HIS A 167 -18.53 -12.14 -13.79
C HIS A 167 -17.09 -12.56 -14.10
N ALA A 168 -16.13 -12.03 -13.34
CA ALA A 168 -14.72 -12.34 -13.51
C ALA A 168 -14.42 -13.79 -13.10
N GLU A 169 -13.59 -14.48 -13.90
CA GLU A 169 -12.98 -15.76 -13.52
C GLU A 169 -11.74 -15.45 -12.67
N ILE A 170 -11.84 -15.66 -11.35
CA ILE A 170 -10.81 -15.23 -10.40
C ILE A 170 -9.86 -16.37 -10.06
N ALA A 171 -8.56 -16.13 -10.27
CA ALA A 171 -7.46 -16.94 -9.79
C ALA A 171 -6.59 -16.14 -8.80
N TYR A 172 -5.80 -16.84 -8.02
CA TYR A 172 -4.88 -16.19 -7.10
C TYR A 172 -3.58 -16.98 -6.90
N HIS A 173 -2.54 -16.22 -6.50
CA HIS A 173 -1.27 -16.76 -6.03
C HIS A 173 -0.98 -16.23 -4.62
N ASN A 174 -0.62 -17.14 -3.70
CA ASN A 174 -0.15 -16.91 -2.34
C ASN A 174 0.97 -17.90 -2.02
N ARG A 175 1.67 -17.70 -0.90
CA ARG A 175 2.64 -18.66 -0.35
C ARG A 175 2.03 -20.04 -0.02
N ALA A 176 0.71 -20.09 0.22
CA ALA A 176 -0.05 -21.30 0.46
C ALA A 176 -1.52 -21.10 0.00
N PRO A 177 -2.21 -22.18 -0.39
CA PRO A 177 -3.62 -22.13 -0.74
C PRO A 177 -4.49 -21.70 0.44
N ARG A 178 -5.65 -21.13 0.13
CA ARG A 178 -6.68 -20.70 1.09
C ARG A 178 -7.99 -21.43 0.82
N ASP A 179 -8.81 -21.56 1.85
CA ASP A 179 -10.18 -22.07 1.73
C ASP A 179 -11.11 -20.98 1.16
N VAL A 180 -11.13 -20.88 -0.15
CA VAL A 180 -11.91 -19.89 -0.94
C VAL A 180 -12.32 -20.52 -2.29
N PRO A 181 -13.41 -20.05 -2.93
CA PRO A 181 -13.91 -20.64 -4.18
C PRO A 181 -13.10 -20.24 -5.43
N TYR A 182 -11.90 -19.66 -5.28
CA TYR A 182 -11.09 -19.18 -6.40
C TYR A 182 -9.98 -20.16 -6.73
N GLN A 183 -9.55 -20.18 -8.01
CA GLN A 183 -8.49 -21.07 -8.49
C GLN A 183 -7.13 -20.64 -7.91
N TYR A 184 -6.45 -21.55 -7.20
CA TYR A 184 -5.09 -21.35 -6.72
C TYR A 184 -4.06 -21.76 -7.78
N TYR A 185 -2.98 -20.97 -7.87
CA TYR A 185 -1.78 -21.28 -8.62
C TYR A 185 -0.55 -21.18 -7.71
N ASP A 186 0.32 -22.17 -7.70
CA ASP A 186 1.59 -22.17 -6.98
C ASP A 186 2.74 -21.55 -7.78
N ASP A 187 2.60 -21.43 -9.11
CA ASP A 187 3.50 -20.66 -9.98
C ASP A 187 2.81 -19.40 -10.48
N LEU A 188 3.45 -18.24 -10.19
CA LEU A 188 2.92 -16.93 -10.54
C LEU A 188 2.88 -16.70 -12.06
N ALA A 189 3.86 -17.21 -12.83
CA ALA A 189 3.87 -17.02 -14.27
C ALA A 189 2.83 -17.93 -14.96
N GLU A 190 2.54 -19.12 -14.43
CA GLU A 190 1.44 -19.96 -14.91
C GLU A 190 0.10 -19.25 -14.69
N MET A 191 -0.11 -18.61 -13.52
CA MET A 191 -1.29 -17.78 -13.27
C MET A 191 -1.35 -16.61 -14.25
N ALA A 192 -0.25 -15.89 -14.45
CA ALA A 192 -0.20 -14.75 -15.37
C ALA A 192 -0.55 -15.15 -16.82
N ALA A 193 -0.05 -16.31 -17.29
CA ALA A 193 -0.38 -16.84 -18.61
C ALA A 193 -1.87 -17.23 -18.76
N ALA A 194 -2.53 -17.61 -17.67
CA ALA A 194 -3.94 -17.97 -17.66
C ALA A 194 -4.88 -16.75 -17.56
N CYS A 195 -4.36 -15.57 -17.22
CA CYS A 195 -5.13 -14.36 -16.93
C CYS A 195 -4.99 -13.30 -18.03
N GLU A 196 -5.94 -12.37 -18.08
CA GLU A 196 -5.91 -11.15 -18.88
C GLU A 196 -5.55 -9.93 -18.04
N ILE A 197 -5.76 -10.02 -16.72
CA ILE A 197 -5.47 -8.95 -15.75
C ILE A 197 -4.74 -9.56 -14.57
N LEU A 198 -3.61 -8.97 -14.19
CA LEU A 198 -2.89 -9.33 -12.98
C LEU A 198 -2.93 -8.16 -11.99
N PHE A 199 -3.59 -8.36 -10.85
CA PHE A 199 -3.57 -7.43 -9.73
C PHE A 199 -2.47 -7.81 -8.74
N VAL A 200 -1.66 -6.82 -8.36
CA VAL A 200 -0.59 -6.95 -7.36
C VAL A 200 -1.06 -6.25 -6.09
N VAL A 201 -1.36 -7.05 -5.06
CA VAL A 201 -1.87 -6.58 -3.76
C VAL A 201 -1.19 -7.30 -2.58
N THR A 202 -0.05 -7.96 -2.83
CA THR A 202 0.78 -8.59 -1.81
C THR A 202 1.60 -7.53 -1.04
N PRO A 203 1.95 -7.74 0.24
CA PRO A 203 2.87 -6.84 0.95
C PRO A 203 4.23 -6.72 0.25
N GLY A 204 4.90 -5.58 0.46
CA GLY A 204 6.32 -5.42 0.15
C GLY A 204 7.21 -6.21 1.12
N GLY A 205 8.52 -6.18 0.88
CA GLY A 205 9.53 -6.86 1.68
C GLY A 205 10.44 -7.75 0.82
N ASP A 206 11.46 -8.35 1.43
CA ASP A 206 12.48 -9.09 0.70
C ASP A 206 11.93 -10.33 -0.01
N ASP A 207 10.95 -11.02 0.59
CA ASP A 207 10.30 -12.21 0.01
C ASP A 207 9.49 -11.92 -1.25
N THR A 208 9.08 -10.68 -1.47
CA THR A 208 8.22 -10.27 -2.58
C THR A 208 8.89 -9.30 -3.54
N ARG A 209 10.14 -8.90 -3.26
CA ARG A 209 10.91 -7.97 -4.09
C ARG A 209 11.12 -8.54 -5.50
N GLY A 210 10.60 -7.84 -6.52
CA GLY A 210 10.74 -8.22 -7.92
C GLY A 210 10.09 -9.54 -8.29
N ILE A 211 9.13 -10.06 -7.48
CA ILE A 211 8.45 -11.34 -7.78
C ILE A 211 7.66 -11.26 -9.10
N VAL A 212 7.17 -10.06 -9.46
CA VAL A 212 6.64 -9.79 -10.79
C VAL A 212 7.79 -9.38 -11.69
N ASP A 213 8.52 -10.37 -12.13
CA ASP A 213 9.69 -10.25 -12.98
C ASP A 213 9.36 -10.28 -14.48
N ARG A 214 10.39 -10.26 -15.32
CA ARG A 214 10.23 -10.36 -16.77
C ARG A 214 9.44 -11.60 -17.20
N ARG A 215 9.63 -12.75 -16.55
CA ARG A 215 8.93 -14.00 -16.91
C ARG A 215 7.43 -13.86 -16.70
N VAL A 216 7.03 -13.26 -15.59
CA VAL A 216 5.62 -13.01 -15.26
C VAL A 216 5.00 -11.99 -16.23
N LEU A 217 5.73 -10.90 -16.55
CA LEU A 217 5.26 -9.87 -17.47
C LEU A 217 5.10 -10.40 -18.91
N ASP A 218 6.08 -11.20 -19.38
CA ASP A 218 6.02 -11.83 -20.69
C ASP A 218 4.89 -12.89 -20.77
N ALA A 219 4.61 -13.60 -19.68
CA ALA A 219 3.52 -14.56 -19.57
C ALA A 219 2.13 -13.89 -19.59
N LEU A 220 1.97 -12.73 -18.95
CA LEU A 220 0.73 -11.94 -18.99
C LEU A 220 0.46 -11.41 -20.42
N GLY A 221 1.50 -11.09 -21.15
CA GLY A 221 1.50 -10.92 -22.59
C GLY A 221 0.97 -9.60 -23.14
N PRO A 222 0.96 -9.44 -24.48
CA PRO A 222 0.70 -8.17 -25.18
C PRO A 222 -0.75 -7.67 -25.08
N GLU A 223 -1.68 -8.50 -24.62
CA GLU A 223 -3.06 -8.12 -24.37
C GLU A 223 -3.35 -7.98 -22.87
N GLY A 224 -2.35 -8.25 -22.02
CA GLY A 224 -2.47 -8.28 -20.58
C GLY A 224 -2.45 -6.88 -19.96
N LEU A 225 -3.11 -6.75 -18.81
CA LEU A 225 -3.10 -5.55 -17.95
C LEU A 225 -2.49 -5.90 -16.60
N LEU A 226 -1.43 -5.19 -16.22
CA LEU A 226 -0.91 -5.21 -14.86
C LEU A 226 -1.52 -4.07 -14.04
N VAL A 227 -2.04 -4.35 -12.85
CA VAL A 227 -2.47 -3.32 -11.89
C VAL A 227 -1.71 -3.49 -10.58
N ASN A 228 -0.90 -2.50 -10.20
CA ASN A 228 -0.14 -2.52 -8.95
C ASN A 228 -0.62 -1.43 -7.99
N VAL A 229 -1.21 -1.85 -6.87
CA VAL A 229 -1.65 -0.99 -5.74
C VAL A 229 -1.02 -1.42 -4.41
N SER A 230 0.09 -2.16 -4.48
CA SER A 230 0.79 -2.69 -3.31
C SER A 230 2.05 -1.91 -2.95
N ARG A 231 3.17 -2.28 -3.54
CA ARG A 231 4.47 -1.60 -3.48
C ARG A 231 5.16 -1.65 -4.84
N GLY A 232 5.88 -0.58 -5.21
CA GLY A 232 6.68 -0.56 -6.43
C GLY A 232 7.73 -1.67 -6.46
N SER A 233 8.35 -1.95 -5.32
CA SER A 233 9.39 -2.98 -5.17
C SER A 233 8.94 -4.41 -5.48
N VAL A 234 7.64 -4.69 -5.51
CA VAL A 234 7.10 -6.03 -5.85
C VAL A 234 7.23 -6.35 -7.33
N VAL A 235 7.29 -5.32 -8.17
CA VAL A 235 7.47 -5.43 -9.62
C VAL A 235 8.91 -5.04 -9.97
N ASP A 236 9.56 -5.80 -10.84
CA ASP A 236 10.79 -5.35 -11.50
C ASP A 236 10.43 -4.18 -12.44
N GLU A 237 10.59 -2.96 -11.95
CA GLU A 237 10.20 -1.73 -12.65
C GLU A 237 10.96 -1.53 -13.96
N THR A 238 12.22 -1.98 -14.02
CA THR A 238 13.02 -1.95 -15.25
C THR A 238 12.47 -2.90 -16.30
N ALA A 239 12.14 -4.13 -15.89
CA ALA A 239 11.51 -5.11 -16.77
C ALA A 239 10.11 -4.68 -17.22
N LEU A 240 9.33 -4.03 -16.33
CA LEU A 240 8.01 -3.47 -16.64
C LEU A 240 8.09 -2.40 -17.72
N VAL A 241 8.97 -1.40 -17.55
CA VAL A 241 9.17 -0.33 -18.53
C VAL A 241 9.55 -0.90 -19.90
N ALA A 242 10.51 -1.84 -19.93
CA ALA A 242 10.92 -2.49 -21.17
C ALA A 242 9.78 -3.33 -21.80
N ALA A 243 8.99 -4.04 -21.00
CA ALA A 243 7.86 -4.83 -21.50
C ALA A 243 6.77 -3.96 -22.14
N LEU A 244 6.49 -2.80 -21.56
CA LEU A 244 5.50 -1.84 -22.09
C LEU A 244 6.01 -1.17 -23.39
N GLN A 245 7.29 -0.76 -23.42
CA GLN A 245 7.92 -0.16 -24.62
C GLN A 245 7.97 -1.14 -25.81
N ASP A 246 8.36 -2.38 -25.53
CA ASP A 246 8.46 -3.45 -26.53
C ASP A 246 7.10 -4.08 -26.88
N ARG A 247 6.00 -3.63 -26.26
CA ARG A 247 4.64 -4.18 -26.39
C ARG A 247 4.56 -5.68 -26.07
N ARG A 248 5.43 -6.15 -25.19
CA ARG A 248 5.35 -7.50 -24.61
C ARG A 248 4.29 -7.58 -23.51
N LEU A 249 3.99 -6.43 -22.89
CA LEU A 249 2.85 -6.20 -21.99
C LEU A 249 1.91 -5.16 -22.62
N GLY A 250 0.60 -5.42 -22.58
CA GLY A 250 -0.42 -4.57 -23.20
C GLY A 250 -0.61 -3.23 -22.51
N ALA A 251 -0.78 -3.21 -21.18
CA ALA A 251 -1.07 -2.01 -20.41
C ALA A 251 -0.66 -2.15 -18.93
N ALA A 252 -0.57 -1.01 -18.23
CA ALA A 252 -0.38 -0.99 -16.79
C ALA A 252 -1.20 0.12 -16.11
N GLY A 253 -1.72 -0.17 -14.90
CA GLY A 253 -2.29 0.80 -13.95
C GLY A 253 -1.45 0.77 -12.67
N LEU A 254 -0.74 1.85 -12.38
CA LEU A 254 0.26 1.89 -11.32
C LEU A 254 -0.09 2.98 -10.30
N ASP A 255 -0.29 2.59 -9.05
CA ASP A 255 -0.48 3.51 -7.92
C ASP A 255 0.79 3.67 -7.09
N VAL A 256 1.78 2.79 -7.30
CA VAL A 256 3.01 2.71 -6.52
C VAL A 256 4.24 2.52 -7.40
N PHE A 257 5.40 3.04 -6.95
CA PHE A 257 6.67 3.05 -7.69
C PHE A 257 7.83 2.64 -6.77
N THR A 258 8.94 2.19 -7.37
CA THR A 258 10.10 1.71 -6.59
C THR A 258 10.77 2.83 -5.80
N ASN A 259 10.79 4.05 -6.33
CA ASN A 259 11.47 5.20 -5.72
C ASN A 259 10.54 6.41 -5.56
N GLU A 260 9.39 6.20 -4.87
CA GLU A 260 8.43 7.29 -4.61
C GLU A 260 9.10 8.48 -3.91
N PRO A 261 8.77 9.72 -4.29
CA PRO A 261 7.77 10.12 -5.29
C PRO A 261 8.32 10.17 -6.74
N HIS A 262 9.51 9.66 -7.00
CA HIS A 262 10.14 9.69 -8.32
C HIS A 262 9.65 8.54 -9.20
N VAL A 263 8.88 8.89 -10.22
CA VAL A 263 8.34 7.96 -11.22
C VAL A 263 9.29 7.91 -12.42
N PRO A 264 9.56 6.72 -13.01
CA PRO A 264 10.35 6.63 -14.23
C PRO A 264 9.76 7.48 -15.36
N ALA A 265 10.54 8.44 -15.86
CA ALA A 265 10.08 9.38 -16.90
C ALA A 265 9.62 8.68 -18.19
N ALA A 266 10.16 7.49 -18.47
CA ALA A 266 9.74 6.66 -19.61
C ALA A 266 8.25 6.28 -19.57
N LEU A 267 7.59 6.30 -18.42
CA LEU A 267 6.16 5.98 -18.29
C LEU A 267 5.24 7.16 -18.63
N PHE A 268 5.74 8.41 -18.60
CA PHE A 268 4.87 9.60 -18.70
C PHE A 268 4.16 9.73 -20.04
N ASP A 269 4.83 9.35 -21.13
CA ASP A 269 4.31 9.48 -22.48
C ASP A 269 3.67 8.18 -23.03
N MET A 270 3.54 7.14 -22.20
CA MET A 270 2.95 5.86 -22.60
C MET A 270 1.41 5.94 -22.52
N PRO A 271 0.68 5.90 -23.66
CA PRO A 271 -0.78 6.04 -23.66
C PRO A 271 -1.52 4.82 -23.06
N ASN A 272 -0.82 3.69 -22.91
CA ASN A 272 -1.33 2.46 -22.33
C ASN A 272 -1.00 2.31 -20.82
N VAL A 273 -0.53 3.39 -20.18
CA VAL A 273 -0.19 3.40 -18.76
C VAL A 273 -1.02 4.45 -18.03
N ILE A 274 -1.60 4.05 -16.89
CA ILE A 274 -2.26 4.97 -15.95
C ILE A 274 -1.41 5.05 -14.70
N LEU A 275 -1.11 6.28 -14.26
CA LEU A 275 -0.28 6.57 -13.11
C LEU A 275 -1.10 7.34 -12.08
N THR A 276 -1.05 6.90 -10.81
CA THR A 276 -1.63 7.62 -9.67
C THR A 276 -0.60 7.73 -8.53
N PRO A 277 -0.61 8.83 -7.75
CA PRO A 277 0.45 9.12 -6.79
C PRO A 277 0.15 8.50 -5.41
N HIS A 278 0.14 7.17 -5.33
CA HIS A 278 -0.08 6.37 -4.11
C HIS A 278 -1.38 6.78 -3.38
N ILE A 279 -2.50 6.75 -4.12
CA ILE A 279 -3.80 7.16 -3.62
C ILE A 279 -4.69 6.00 -3.15
N GLY A 280 -4.18 4.79 -3.10
CA GLY A 280 -4.95 3.58 -2.78
C GLY A 280 -5.86 3.68 -1.56
N SER A 281 -5.44 4.42 -0.52
CA SER A 281 -6.25 4.69 0.69
C SER A 281 -6.54 6.18 0.90
N ALA A 282 -6.32 7.04 -0.11
CA ALA A 282 -6.35 8.49 0.06
C ALA A 282 -7.75 9.10 -0.09
N THR A 283 -8.73 8.58 0.65
CA THR A 283 -10.04 9.23 0.83
C THR A 283 -10.13 9.88 2.20
N VAL A 284 -11.00 10.88 2.34
CA VAL A 284 -11.21 11.59 3.61
C VAL A 284 -11.64 10.61 4.71
N GLU A 285 -12.57 9.72 4.39
CA GLU A 285 -13.14 8.74 5.30
C GLU A 285 -12.10 7.72 5.74
N THR A 286 -11.35 7.16 4.79
CA THR A 286 -10.33 6.14 5.07
C THR A 286 -9.17 6.73 5.85
N ARG A 287 -8.66 7.91 5.45
CA ARG A 287 -7.58 8.58 6.19
C ARG A 287 -7.98 8.95 7.60
N ARG A 288 -9.23 9.36 7.83
CA ARG A 288 -9.75 9.59 9.17
C ARG A 288 -9.80 8.31 9.99
N ALA A 289 -10.34 7.21 9.43
CA ALA A 289 -10.39 5.92 10.11
C ALA A 289 -8.99 5.39 10.46
N MET A 290 -8.04 5.48 9.53
CA MET A 290 -6.63 5.15 9.77
C MET A 290 -6.03 6.01 10.89
N GLY A 291 -6.20 7.33 10.83
CA GLY A 291 -5.70 8.27 11.82
C GLY A 291 -6.27 8.02 13.21
N ASN A 292 -7.56 7.72 13.29
CA ASN A 292 -8.20 7.34 14.55
C ASN A 292 -7.56 6.10 15.15
N LEU A 293 -7.37 5.04 14.37
CA LEU A 293 -6.78 3.79 14.83
C LEU A 293 -5.32 3.97 15.31
N VAL A 294 -4.52 4.78 14.60
CA VAL A 294 -3.16 5.16 15.01
C VAL A 294 -3.16 5.84 16.37
N VAL A 295 -4.00 6.87 16.54
CA VAL A 295 -4.12 7.63 17.79
C VAL A 295 -4.65 6.73 18.91
N ASP A 296 -5.65 5.88 18.62
CA ASP A 296 -6.22 4.96 19.60
C ASP A 296 -5.18 3.97 20.13
N ASN A 297 -4.30 3.42 19.27
CA ASN A 297 -3.19 2.57 19.70
C ASN A 297 -2.24 3.31 20.66
N LEU A 298 -1.84 4.54 20.34
CA LEU A 298 -0.96 5.35 21.19
C LEU A 298 -1.59 5.66 22.55
N LEU A 299 -2.85 6.12 22.54
CA LEU A 299 -3.56 6.50 23.77
C LEU A 299 -3.93 5.29 24.63
N GLN A 300 -4.25 4.15 24.02
CA GLN A 300 -4.50 2.90 24.74
C GLN A 300 -3.23 2.42 25.44
N HIS A 301 -2.11 2.41 24.71
CA HIS A 301 -0.83 2.04 25.29
C HIS A 301 -0.38 2.98 26.41
N LEU A 302 -0.63 4.29 26.26
CA LEU A 302 -0.35 5.27 27.29
C LEU A 302 -1.16 5.03 28.56
N ALA A 303 -2.43 4.58 28.43
CA ALA A 303 -3.35 4.36 29.54
C ALA A 303 -3.03 3.10 30.35
N ASP A 304 -2.73 1.98 29.69
CA ASP A 304 -2.64 0.68 30.35
C ASP A 304 -1.64 -0.33 29.71
N GLY A 305 -0.83 0.10 28.72
CA GLY A 305 0.16 -0.72 28.05
C GLY A 305 -0.40 -1.67 26.98
N ARG A 306 -1.72 -1.66 26.72
CA ARG A 306 -2.35 -2.49 25.68
C ARG A 306 -2.38 -1.76 24.33
N VAL A 307 -2.50 -2.53 23.25
CA VAL A 307 -2.67 -2.03 21.89
C VAL A 307 -3.86 -2.70 21.21
N ILE A 308 -4.35 -2.08 20.13
CA ILE A 308 -5.55 -2.53 19.41
C ILE A 308 -5.17 -3.36 18.18
N SER A 309 -4.14 -2.96 17.45
CA SER A 309 -3.79 -3.53 16.15
C SER A 309 -2.27 -3.76 16.00
N PRO A 310 -1.68 -4.68 16.79
CA PRO A 310 -0.27 -5.03 16.64
C PRO A 310 -0.04 -5.69 15.26
N VAL A 311 1.17 -5.52 14.73
CA VAL A 311 1.62 -6.33 13.58
C VAL A 311 1.75 -7.81 14.02
N PRO A 312 1.62 -8.77 13.10
CA PRO A 312 1.66 -10.20 13.44
C PRO A 312 2.86 -10.61 14.31
N GLU A 313 4.02 -10.04 14.03
CA GLU A 313 5.28 -10.32 14.74
C GLU A 313 5.30 -9.82 16.18
N CYS A 314 4.41 -8.90 16.52
CA CYS A 314 4.29 -8.32 17.87
C CYS A 314 3.15 -8.93 18.69
N VAL A 315 2.36 -9.87 18.17
CA VAL A 315 1.17 -10.42 18.86
C VAL A 315 1.54 -11.07 20.19
N ASP A 316 2.64 -11.79 20.25
CA ASP A 316 3.09 -12.47 21.48
C ASP A 316 3.64 -11.49 22.54
N LEU A 317 4.08 -10.29 22.14
CA LEU A 317 4.55 -9.23 23.03
C LEU A 317 3.41 -8.33 23.51
N ALA A 318 2.32 -8.27 22.73
CA ALA A 318 1.26 -7.30 22.92
C ALA A 318 0.19 -7.82 23.87
N MET A 319 -0.16 -7.02 24.90
CA MET A 319 -1.47 -7.15 25.54
C MET A 319 -2.49 -6.47 24.61
N VAL A 320 -3.29 -7.28 23.90
CA VAL A 320 -4.28 -6.76 22.94
C VAL A 320 -5.60 -6.46 23.65
N VAL A 321 -6.24 -5.36 23.29
CA VAL A 321 -7.61 -5.10 23.72
C VAL A 321 -8.54 -5.94 22.86
N ASP A 322 -9.32 -6.82 23.47
CA ASP A 322 -10.39 -7.57 22.81
C ASP A 322 -11.51 -6.61 22.38
N SER A 323 -11.32 -5.92 21.29
CA SER A 323 -12.39 -5.12 20.69
C SER A 323 -12.05 -4.74 19.27
N LEU A 324 -12.30 -5.64 18.35
CA LEU A 324 -12.63 -5.34 16.97
C LEU A 324 -13.47 -6.50 16.42
N ASP A 325 -14.49 -6.89 17.17
CA ASP A 325 -15.67 -7.53 16.60
C ASP A 325 -16.56 -6.40 16.06
N ALA A 326 -16.43 -6.13 14.76
CA ALA A 326 -17.47 -5.58 13.90
C ALA A 326 -16.94 -5.56 12.45
#